data_803a029f212f8d3da52fff0a491abb71
#
_entry.id   803a029f212f8d3da52fff0a491abb71
#
_cell.length_a   1.000
_cell.length_b   1.000
_cell.length_c   1.000
_cell.angle_alpha   90.00
_cell.angle_beta   90.00
_cell.angle_gamma   90.00
#
_symmetry.space_group_name_H-M   'P 1'
#
loop_
_entity.id
_entity.type
_entity.pdbx_description
1 polymer ?
#
loop_
_entity_poly.entity_id
_entity_poly.type
_entity_poly.pdbx_seq_one_letter_code
_entity_poly.pdbx_strand_id
1 'polypeptide(L)'
;MIRSSFGKNIHIDISGGSHEKSIFVEIWGLPANLKISMESVRGILDERRSKSDGISTTRVEDDLPLVWSPLTGKYVSVSNIHTAENFPIIAKFNNNNFNSAEYDSDFPRPGHCDLPAKMKYGNEVNLSGGGPFSGRMTVALCFAGAVAMEILKSKGIDI
;
A
#
# COMPACT_ATOMS: atom_id res chain seq x y z
N MET A 1 -0.17 14.03 6.93
CA MET A 1 0.16 12.80 6.18
C MET A 1 -0.14 13.03 4.72
N ILE A 2 0.85 12.82 3.84
CA ILE A 2 0.68 12.95 2.39
C ILE A 2 -0.14 11.77 1.89
N ARG A 3 -1.08 12.06 0.97
CA ARG A 3 -1.91 11.08 0.32
C ARG A 3 -1.68 11.16 -1.19
N SER A 4 -1.44 10.02 -1.82
CA SER A 4 -1.41 9.88 -3.28
C SER A 4 -2.75 9.34 -3.75
N SER A 5 -3.42 10.10 -4.61
CA SER A 5 -4.79 9.81 -5.06
C SER A 5 -4.84 9.73 -6.57
N PHE A 6 -5.49 8.71 -7.11
CA PHE A 6 -5.69 8.56 -8.56
C PHE A 6 -6.91 7.71 -8.86
N GLY A 7 -7.33 7.74 -10.13
CA GLY A 7 -8.52 7.05 -10.62
C GLY A 7 -9.73 7.97 -10.71
N LYS A 8 -10.76 7.51 -11.40
CA LYS A 8 -12.00 8.25 -11.62
C LYS A 8 -13.22 7.48 -11.11
N ASN A 9 -13.58 6.37 -11.74
CA ASN A 9 -14.71 5.54 -11.32
C ASN A 9 -14.28 4.64 -10.15
N ILE A 10 -13.16 3.95 -10.31
CA ILE A 10 -12.45 3.34 -9.18
C ILE A 10 -11.40 4.34 -8.76
N HIS A 11 -11.44 4.76 -7.50
CA HIS A 11 -10.54 5.73 -6.93
C HIS A 11 -9.68 5.06 -5.85
N ILE A 12 -8.38 5.33 -5.89
CA ILE A 12 -7.41 4.72 -5.00
C ILE A 12 -6.67 5.83 -4.26
N ASP A 13 -6.66 5.74 -2.94
CA ASP A 13 -5.88 6.59 -2.05
C ASP A 13 -4.81 5.76 -1.33
N ILE A 14 -3.57 6.22 -1.39
CA ILE A 14 -2.43 5.61 -0.70
C ILE A 14 -1.85 6.63 0.26
N SER A 15 -1.62 6.22 1.50
CA SER A 15 -1.03 7.07 2.55
C SER A 15 -0.08 6.29 3.44
N GLY A 16 0.74 7.04 4.19
CA GLY A 16 1.82 6.49 5.00
C GLY A 16 3.18 6.72 4.38
N GLY A 17 4.18 6.03 4.88
CA GLY A 17 5.57 6.15 4.44
C GLY A 17 6.38 4.92 4.78
N SER A 18 7.53 4.76 4.13
CA SER A 18 8.39 3.57 4.30
C SER A 18 8.90 3.39 5.72
N HIS A 19 9.05 4.49 6.48
CA HIS A 19 9.52 4.54 7.87
C HIS A 19 8.44 5.07 8.82
N GLU A 20 7.18 5.02 8.40
CA GLU A 20 6.02 5.14 9.28
C GLU A 20 5.57 3.75 9.75
N LYS A 21 4.76 3.71 10.80
CA LYS A 21 4.28 2.43 11.39
C LYS A 21 3.51 1.56 10.40
N SER A 22 2.85 2.21 9.42
CA SER A 22 2.00 1.51 8.48
C SER A 22 1.81 2.27 7.17
N ILE A 23 1.50 1.53 6.12
CA ILE A 23 1.01 2.03 4.85
C ILE A 23 -0.47 1.66 4.75
N PHE A 24 -1.27 2.57 4.21
CA PHE A 24 -2.70 2.38 4.02
C PHE A 24 -3.06 2.51 2.55
N VAL A 25 -4.07 1.76 2.15
CA VAL A 25 -4.73 1.89 0.84
C VAL A 25 -6.23 1.86 1.02
N GLU A 26 -6.91 2.79 0.36
CA GLU A 26 -8.37 2.85 0.27
C GLU A 26 -8.76 2.72 -1.19
N ILE A 27 -9.70 1.83 -1.50
CA ILE A 27 -10.19 1.58 -2.86
C ILE A 27 -11.69 1.81 -2.87
N TRP A 28 -12.11 2.85 -3.58
CA TRP A 28 -13.49 3.30 -3.70
C TRP A 28 -14.09 2.95 -5.06
N GLY A 29 -15.41 2.96 -5.16
CA GLY A 29 -16.12 2.79 -6.43
C GLY A 29 -16.13 1.36 -6.96
N LEU A 30 -15.90 0.38 -6.08
CA LEU A 30 -15.94 -1.03 -6.43
C LEU A 30 -17.39 -1.50 -6.65
N PRO A 31 -17.63 -2.41 -7.61
CA PRO A 31 -18.93 -3.07 -7.75
C PRO A 31 -19.29 -3.80 -6.45
N ALA A 32 -20.56 -3.75 -6.05
CA ALA A 32 -21.06 -4.47 -4.90
C ALA A 32 -21.11 -5.99 -5.12
N ASN A 33 -21.17 -6.73 -4.02
CA ASN A 33 -21.36 -8.19 -3.99
C ASN A 33 -20.26 -9.01 -4.70
N LEU A 34 -19.08 -8.45 -4.86
CA LEU A 34 -17.93 -9.24 -5.30
C LEU A 34 -17.27 -9.93 -4.11
N LYS A 35 -16.84 -11.16 -4.33
CA LYS A 35 -16.00 -11.89 -3.41
C LYS A 35 -14.57 -11.87 -3.93
N ILE A 36 -13.67 -11.28 -3.18
CA ILE A 36 -12.25 -11.17 -3.50
C ILE A 36 -11.48 -12.16 -2.63
N SER A 37 -10.76 -13.08 -3.26
CA SER A 37 -9.93 -14.06 -2.57
C SER A 37 -8.66 -13.41 -2.05
N MET A 38 -8.45 -13.47 -0.74
CA MET A 38 -7.20 -12.99 -0.14
C MET A 38 -6.01 -13.94 -0.40
N GLU A 39 -6.27 -15.18 -0.76
CA GLU A 39 -5.24 -16.10 -1.23
C GLU A 39 -4.64 -15.63 -2.56
N SER A 40 -5.50 -15.31 -3.54
CA SER A 40 -5.05 -14.74 -4.83
C SER A 40 -4.30 -13.42 -4.64
N VAL A 41 -4.83 -12.53 -3.79
CA VAL A 41 -4.19 -11.25 -3.47
C VAL A 41 -2.80 -11.46 -2.86
N ARG A 42 -2.66 -12.39 -1.93
CA ARG A 42 -1.37 -12.71 -1.31
C ARG A 42 -0.37 -13.28 -2.31
N GLY A 43 -0.80 -14.12 -3.25
CA GLY A 43 0.06 -14.64 -4.31
C GLY A 43 0.75 -13.52 -5.08
N ILE A 44 0.00 -12.48 -5.49
CA ILE A 44 0.54 -11.31 -6.19
C ILE A 44 1.48 -10.48 -5.28
N LEU A 45 1.12 -10.31 -4.01
CA LEU A 45 1.97 -9.59 -3.06
C LEU A 45 3.28 -10.34 -2.78
N ASP A 46 3.26 -11.68 -2.76
CA ASP A 46 4.46 -12.51 -2.57
C ASP A 46 5.42 -12.42 -3.76
N GLU A 47 4.92 -12.28 -4.99
CA GLU A 47 5.77 -12.03 -6.16
C GLU A 47 6.52 -10.71 -6.09
N ARG A 48 5.92 -9.68 -5.48
CA ARG A 48 6.52 -8.38 -5.24
C ARG A 48 7.62 -8.41 -4.18
N ARG A 49 7.55 -9.33 -3.22
CA ARG A 49 8.46 -9.35 -2.05
C ARG A 49 9.92 -9.50 -2.49
N SER A 50 10.80 -8.86 -1.71
CA SER A 50 12.24 -9.03 -1.87
C SER A 50 12.62 -10.52 -1.84
N LYS A 51 13.39 -10.95 -2.84
CA LYS A 51 13.94 -12.29 -2.93
C LYS A 51 15.41 -12.25 -2.52
N SER A 52 15.92 -13.36 -1.99
CA SER A 52 17.33 -13.49 -1.62
C SER A 52 18.19 -13.76 -2.88
N ASP A 53 18.16 -12.84 -3.84
CA ASP A 53 18.78 -12.93 -5.16
C ASP A 53 20.05 -12.06 -5.32
N GLY A 54 20.45 -11.37 -4.25
CA GLY A 54 21.59 -10.44 -4.25
C GLY A 54 21.34 -9.11 -4.97
N ILE A 55 20.18 -8.94 -5.60
CA ILE A 55 19.77 -7.72 -6.33
C ILE A 55 18.74 -6.95 -5.53
N SER A 56 17.84 -7.68 -4.85
CA SER A 56 16.77 -7.12 -4.04
C SER A 56 17.29 -6.50 -2.74
N THR A 57 16.52 -5.59 -2.17
CA THR A 57 16.82 -5.01 -0.85
C THR A 57 16.91 -6.09 0.24
N THR A 58 17.77 -5.89 1.22
CA THR A 58 17.88 -6.76 2.40
C THR A 58 16.69 -6.63 3.34
N ARG A 59 15.89 -5.56 3.21
CA ARG A 59 14.69 -5.35 4.00
C ARG A 59 13.61 -6.33 3.59
N VAL A 60 13.20 -7.18 4.52
CA VAL A 60 12.11 -8.15 4.33
C VAL A 60 10.92 -7.74 5.19
N GLU A 61 9.75 -7.65 4.57
CA GLU A 61 8.47 -7.39 5.24
C GLU A 61 7.48 -8.50 4.86
N ASP A 62 6.57 -8.81 5.76
CA ASP A 62 5.59 -9.90 5.52
C ASP A 62 4.54 -9.53 4.47
N ASP A 63 4.32 -8.23 4.25
CA ASP A 63 3.33 -7.68 3.30
C ASP A 63 1.91 -8.25 3.48
N LEU A 64 1.58 -8.65 4.72
CA LEU A 64 0.27 -9.19 5.05
C LEU A 64 -0.75 -8.05 5.20
N PRO A 65 -1.76 -7.98 4.32
CA PRO A 65 -2.78 -6.95 4.43
C PRO A 65 -3.74 -7.25 5.59
N LEU A 66 -3.98 -6.24 6.40
CA LEU A 66 -5.04 -6.21 7.39
C LEU A 66 -6.17 -5.33 6.85
N VAL A 67 -7.37 -5.87 6.75
CA VAL A 67 -8.52 -5.18 6.17
C VAL A 67 -9.39 -4.59 7.28
N TRP A 68 -9.85 -3.36 7.08
CA TRP A 68 -10.77 -2.71 8.00
C TRP A 68 -12.12 -3.43 8.01
N SER A 69 -12.56 -3.83 9.19
CA SER A 69 -13.88 -4.41 9.41
C SER A 69 -14.81 -3.38 10.07
N PRO A 70 -15.86 -2.91 9.38
CA PRO A 70 -16.83 -2.00 9.99
C PRO A 70 -17.59 -2.64 11.15
N LEU A 71 -17.73 -3.95 11.15
CA LEU A 71 -18.43 -4.69 12.22
C LEU A 71 -17.69 -4.64 13.55
N THR A 72 -16.38 -4.65 13.52
CA THR A 72 -15.53 -4.69 14.73
C THR A 72 -14.84 -3.36 15.03
N GLY A 73 -14.82 -2.43 14.05
CA GLY A 73 -14.04 -1.19 14.13
C GLY A 73 -12.52 -1.43 14.20
N LYS A 74 -12.04 -2.54 13.64
CA LYS A 74 -10.63 -2.94 13.72
C LYS A 74 -10.12 -3.43 12.37
N TYR A 75 -8.79 -3.38 12.21
CA TYR A 75 -8.09 -4.04 11.13
C TYR A 75 -7.88 -5.52 11.46
N VAL A 76 -8.35 -6.39 10.59
CA VAL A 76 -8.34 -7.85 10.80
C VAL A 76 -7.79 -8.59 9.58
N SER A 77 -7.21 -9.76 9.81
CA SER A 77 -6.89 -10.69 8.73
C SER A 77 -8.17 -11.42 8.31
N VAL A 78 -8.40 -11.51 7.00
CA VAL A 78 -9.57 -12.17 6.43
C VAL A 78 -9.17 -13.13 5.32
N SER A 79 -9.99 -14.15 5.06
CA SER A 79 -9.80 -15.07 3.93
C SER A 79 -10.41 -14.53 2.64
N ASN A 80 -11.46 -13.73 2.75
CA ASN A 80 -12.13 -13.09 1.62
C ASN A 80 -12.58 -11.69 2.01
N ILE A 81 -12.62 -10.79 1.03
CA ILE A 81 -13.28 -9.49 1.14
C ILE A 81 -14.58 -9.57 0.36
N HIS A 82 -15.65 -9.08 0.94
CA HIS A 82 -16.93 -8.87 0.25
C HIS A 82 -17.13 -7.38 0.06
N THR A 83 -17.28 -6.96 -1.20
CA THR A 83 -17.51 -5.56 -1.52
C THR A 83 -18.96 -5.17 -1.25
N ALA A 84 -19.17 -3.94 -0.81
CA ALA A 84 -20.48 -3.36 -0.61
C ALA A 84 -20.60 -2.06 -1.41
N GLU A 85 -21.82 -1.69 -1.76
CA GLU A 85 -22.09 -0.43 -2.44
C GLU A 85 -21.71 0.75 -1.55
N ASN A 86 -21.03 1.73 -2.14
CA ASN A 86 -20.60 2.96 -1.47
C ASN A 86 -19.67 2.77 -0.26
N PHE A 87 -19.08 1.57 -0.12
CA PHE A 87 -18.13 1.29 0.94
C PHE A 87 -16.75 0.90 0.37
N PRO A 88 -15.66 1.54 0.79
CA PRO A 88 -14.32 1.23 0.28
C PRO A 88 -13.77 -0.06 0.88
N ILE A 89 -12.84 -0.68 0.14
CA ILE A 89 -11.88 -1.58 0.76
C ILE A 89 -10.78 -0.73 1.37
N ILE A 90 -10.56 -0.86 2.67
CA ILE A 90 -9.47 -0.19 3.38
C ILE A 90 -8.52 -1.26 3.89
N ALA A 91 -7.29 -1.24 3.42
CA ALA A 91 -6.26 -2.16 3.89
C ALA A 91 -5.05 -1.42 4.48
N LYS A 92 -4.42 -2.08 5.44
CA LYS A 92 -3.27 -1.61 6.20
C LYS A 92 -2.15 -2.63 6.07
N PHE A 93 -0.93 -2.16 5.81
CA PHE A 93 0.31 -2.91 5.84
C PHE A 93 1.20 -2.40 6.95
N ASN A 94 1.59 -3.25 7.87
CA ASN A 94 2.53 -2.88 8.91
C ASN A 94 3.96 -2.82 8.36
N ASN A 95 4.72 -1.85 8.84
CA ASN A 95 6.16 -1.80 8.65
C ASN A 95 6.80 -2.30 9.95
N ASN A 96 7.43 -3.46 9.90
CA ASN A 96 8.04 -4.09 11.07
C ASN A 96 9.56 -3.98 11.07
N ASN A 97 10.15 -3.78 9.90
CA ASN A 97 11.60 -3.82 9.71
C ASN A 97 12.10 -2.50 9.08
N PHE A 98 12.20 -1.45 9.88
CA PHE A 98 12.78 -0.17 9.45
C PHE A 98 13.66 0.44 10.55
N ASN A 99 14.72 1.13 10.14
CA ASN A 99 15.59 1.87 11.02
C ASN A 99 15.60 3.35 10.63
N SER A 100 14.90 4.18 11.38
CA SER A 100 14.81 5.62 11.11
C SER A 100 16.07 6.38 11.54
N ALA A 101 16.90 5.80 12.40
CA ALA A 101 18.10 6.46 12.91
C ALA A 101 19.21 6.65 11.84
N GLU A 102 19.10 5.94 10.72
CA GLU A 102 20.03 6.05 9.58
C GLU A 102 19.77 7.27 8.69
N TYR A 103 18.67 7.98 8.90
CA TYR A 103 18.27 9.08 8.04
C TYR A 103 18.27 10.41 8.79
N ASP A 104 19.06 11.34 8.29
CA ASP A 104 19.04 12.72 8.77
C ASP A 104 17.91 13.48 8.04
N SER A 105 16.92 13.93 8.80
CA SER A 105 15.77 14.66 8.27
C SER A 105 16.14 16.04 7.75
N ASP A 106 17.27 16.61 8.17
CA ASP A 106 17.65 17.97 7.86
C ASP A 106 18.39 18.08 6.52
N PHE A 107 19.05 17.01 6.10
CA PHE A 107 19.81 16.98 4.86
C PHE A 107 19.10 16.16 3.76
N PRO A 108 18.51 16.83 2.74
CA PRO A 108 17.92 16.17 1.59
C PRO A 108 18.99 15.35 0.84
N ARG A 109 18.71 14.11 0.54
CA ARG A 109 19.64 13.23 -0.18
C ARG A 109 19.75 13.64 -1.64
N PRO A 110 20.96 13.81 -2.20
CA PRO A 110 21.16 14.09 -3.62
C PRO A 110 20.57 12.99 -4.51
N GLY A 111 19.91 13.36 -5.60
CA GLY A 111 19.31 12.42 -6.55
C GLY A 111 17.97 11.81 -6.11
N HIS A 112 17.50 12.13 -4.89
CA HIS A 112 16.18 11.74 -4.38
C HIS A 112 15.19 12.89 -4.45
N CYS A 113 13.90 12.61 -4.24
CA CYS A 113 12.85 13.62 -4.23
C CYS A 113 12.73 14.37 -2.88
N ASP A 114 13.68 14.22 -1.98
CA ASP A 114 13.64 14.81 -0.64
C ASP A 114 13.56 16.34 -0.69
N LEU A 115 14.41 16.99 -1.50
CA LEU A 115 14.41 18.44 -1.63
C LEU A 115 13.11 19.00 -2.25
N PRO A 116 12.64 18.51 -3.40
CA PRO A 116 11.36 18.93 -3.96
C PRO A 116 10.18 18.65 -3.02
N ALA A 117 10.23 17.57 -2.27
CA ALA A 117 9.20 17.22 -1.30
C ALA A 117 9.19 18.21 -0.12
N LYS A 118 10.36 18.57 0.44
CA LYS A 118 10.47 19.61 1.46
C LYS A 118 9.97 20.96 0.96
N MET A 119 10.31 21.33 -0.27
CA MET A 119 9.85 22.60 -0.86
C MET A 119 8.33 22.64 -1.03
N LYS A 120 7.71 21.51 -1.39
CA LYS A 120 6.27 21.41 -1.63
C LYS A 120 5.44 21.24 -0.35
N TYR A 121 5.90 20.40 0.58
CA TYR A 121 5.11 19.95 1.73
C TYR A 121 5.64 20.45 3.08
N GLY A 122 6.78 21.18 3.08
CA GLY A 122 7.40 21.63 4.30
C GLY A 122 7.92 20.49 5.19
N ASN A 123 7.95 20.75 6.49
CA ASN A 123 8.43 19.78 7.49
C ASN A 123 7.36 18.79 7.96
N GLU A 124 6.16 18.81 7.40
CA GLU A 124 5.07 17.91 7.77
C GLU A 124 5.23 16.49 7.19
N VAL A 125 6.18 16.30 6.28
CA VAL A 125 6.43 15.02 5.63
C VAL A 125 7.63 14.31 6.23
N ASN A 126 7.44 13.07 6.67
CA ASN A 126 8.55 12.21 7.04
C ASN A 126 9.19 11.62 5.78
N LEU A 127 10.39 12.06 5.43
CA LEU A 127 11.14 11.62 4.26
C LEU A 127 12.15 10.51 4.56
N SER A 128 12.20 9.99 5.78
CA SER A 128 13.08 8.87 6.15
C SER A 128 12.85 7.68 5.20
N GLY A 129 13.94 7.17 4.62
CA GLY A 129 13.88 6.08 3.64
C GLY A 129 13.07 6.39 2.38
N GLY A 130 12.90 7.67 2.03
CA GLY A 130 12.07 8.13 0.93
C GLY A 130 10.61 8.40 1.30
N GLY A 131 10.20 8.02 2.52
CA GLY A 131 8.85 8.27 3.04
C GLY A 131 7.74 7.82 2.08
N PRO A 132 6.83 8.74 1.70
CA PRO A 132 5.74 8.43 0.76
C PRO A 132 6.21 8.24 -0.69
N PHE A 133 7.47 8.57 -1.02
CA PHE A 133 8.05 8.39 -2.36
C PHE A 133 8.91 7.13 -2.46
N SER A 134 8.95 6.33 -1.42
CA SER A 134 9.72 5.08 -1.37
C SER A 134 9.09 3.99 -2.25
N GLY A 135 9.93 3.12 -2.83
CA GLY A 135 9.47 1.90 -3.50
C GLY A 135 8.65 0.97 -2.58
N ARG A 136 8.79 1.10 -1.26
CA ARG A 136 7.97 0.38 -0.27
C ARG A 136 6.46 0.66 -0.45
N MET A 137 6.10 1.86 -0.89
CA MET A 137 4.69 2.26 -1.11
C MET A 137 4.01 1.45 -2.21
N THR A 138 4.77 0.81 -3.09
CA THR A 138 4.22 -0.04 -4.15
C THR A 138 3.46 -1.26 -3.63
N VAL A 139 3.62 -1.66 -2.35
CA VAL A 139 2.79 -2.71 -1.76
C VAL A 139 1.30 -2.37 -1.84
N ALA A 140 0.94 -1.10 -1.63
CA ALA A 140 -0.44 -0.63 -1.74
C ALA A 140 -0.95 -0.64 -3.18
N LEU A 141 -0.08 -0.31 -4.16
CA LEU A 141 -0.41 -0.41 -5.59
C LEU A 141 -0.61 -1.86 -6.01
N CYS A 142 0.27 -2.78 -5.60
CA CYS A 142 0.13 -4.21 -5.90
C CYS A 142 -1.15 -4.79 -5.29
N PHE A 143 -1.51 -4.38 -4.08
CA PHE A 143 -2.78 -4.78 -3.47
C PHE A 143 -3.98 -4.28 -4.29
N ALA A 144 -3.99 -3.01 -4.69
CA ALA A 144 -5.06 -2.46 -5.52
C ALA A 144 -5.12 -3.16 -6.90
N GLY A 145 -3.97 -3.46 -7.50
CA GLY A 145 -3.87 -4.23 -8.74
C GLY A 145 -4.44 -5.64 -8.59
N ALA A 146 -4.10 -6.34 -7.50
CA ALA A 146 -4.63 -7.67 -7.20
C ALA A 146 -6.16 -7.66 -7.04
N VAL A 147 -6.71 -6.65 -6.36
CA VAL A 147 -8.17 -6.44 -6.26
C VAL A 147 -8.78 -6.22 -7.66
N ALA A 148 -8.13 -5.41 -8.50
CA ALA A 148 -8.61 -5.16 -9.86
C ALA A 148 -8.58 -6.43 -10.73
N MET A 149 -7.55 -7.27 -10.61
CA MET A 149 -7.47 -8.57 -11.30
C MET A 149 -8.61 -9.49 -10.88
N GLU A 150 -8.95 -9.58 -9.61
CA GLU A 150 -10.10 -10.38 -9.13
C GLU A 150 -11.43 -9.86 -9.71
N ILE A 151 -11.58 -8.55 -9.88
CA ILE A 151 -12.75 -7.94 -10.53
C ILE A 151 -12.80 -8.36 -12.00
N LEU A 152 -11.71 -8.26 -12.73
CA LEU A 152 -11.62 -8.65 -14.14
C LEU A 152 -11.90 -10.14 -14.32
N LYS A 153 -11.32 -10.97 -13.46
CA LYS A 153 -11.57 -12.42 -13.45
C LYS A 153 -13.05 -12.75 -13.25
N SER A 154 -13.76 -11.99 -12.38
CA SER A 154 -15.20 -12.14 -12.21
C SER A 154 -16.02 -11.81 -13.47
N LYS A 155 -15.42 -11.12 -14.43
CA LYS A 155 -15.98 -10.79 -15.75
C LYS A 155 -15.49 -11.70 -16.87
N GLY A 156 -14.73 -12.75 -16.55
CA GLY A 156 -14.14 -13.66 -17.52
C GLY A 156 -12.93 -13.09 -18.27
N ILE A 157 -12.30 -12.03 -17.74
CA ILE A 157 -11.09 -11.42 -18.27
C ILE A 157 -9.93 -11.89 -17.42
N ASP A 158 -8.98 -12.59 -18.02
CA ASP A 158 -7.74 -13.05 -17.40
C ASP A 158 -6.57 -12.21 -17.91
N ILE A 159 -5.65 -11.83 -16.99
CA ILE A 159 -4.49 -10.97 -17.26
C ILE A 159 -3.25 -11.62 -16.71
#